data_e160587a2ad83510bdba4cb080c9366b
#
_entry.id   e160587a2ad83510bdba4cb080c9366b
#
_cell.length_a   1.000
_cell.length_b   1.000
_cell.length_c   1.000
_cell.angle_alpha   90.00
_cell.angle_beta   90.00
_cell.angle_gamma   90.00
#
_symmetry.space_group_name_H-M   'P 1'
#
loop_
_entity.id
_entity.type
_entity.pdbx_description
1 polymer ?
#
loop_
_entity_poly.entity_id
_entity_poly.type
_entity_poly.pdbx_seq_one_letter_code
_entity_poly.pdbx_strand_id
1 'polypeptide(L)'
;MAVATAFTVFVITYLNFPVKGVKVEGARMYPEYEAANAIPNNASLLTLNKKMLEEKVESNPWVEGTEVNENWNSGIVTVQVQERRPMLYAEVDGREIILSADGKELPGLGGAGLARLELDRDQVGEILDFAKTLQENGVRLNSIDGVDAGGIRATVVGRPVIFSRDVTSGQAEALKNIMPQHPDAHIFDLRSPDRVVVGAPVQGNKKSDPRG
;
A
#
# COMPACT_ATOMS: atom_id res chain seq x y z
N MET A 1 40.87 -33.61 16.86
CA MET A 1 40.92 -33.68 15.40
C MET A 1 39.55 -33.31 14.77
N ALA A 2 38.42 -33.94 15.11
CA ALA A 2 37.12 -33.67 14.50
C ALA A 2 36.61 -32.18 14.60
N VAL A 3 36.84 -31.50 15.73
CA VAL A 3 36.45 -30.11 15.95
C VAL A 3 37.26 -29.15 15.06
N ALA A 4 38.55 -29.38 14.92
CA ALA A 4 39.41 -28.55 14.06
C ALA A 4 39.03 -28.70 12.58
N THR A 5 38.71 -29.91 12.16
CA THR A 5 38.28 -30.20 10.78
C THR A 5 36.92 -29.55 10.48
N ALA A 6 35.95 -29.63 11.40
CA ALA A 6 34.64 -28.97 11.26
C ALA A 6 34.78 -27.44 11.20
N PHE A 7 35.62 -26.84 12.02
CA PHE A 7 35.88 -25.40 11.99
C PHE A 7 36.54 -24.96 10.68
N THR A 8 37.52 -25.73 10.17
CA THR A 8 38.20 -25.42 8.91
C THR A 8 37.22 -25.52 7.73
N VAL A 9 36.38 -26.55 7.68
CA VAL A 9 35.33 -26.70 6.64
C VAL A 9 34.34 -25.54 6.75
N PHE A 10 33.88 -25.17 7.93
CA PHE A 10 33.00 -24.03 8.15
C PHE A 10 33.60 -22.72 7.64
N VAL A 11 34.87 -22.42 7.98
CA VAL A 11 35.57 -21.20 7.55
C VAL A 11 35.75 -21.18 6.02
N ILE A 12 36.12 -22.29 5.39
CA ILE A 12 36.26 -22.37 3.93
C ILE A 12 34.93 -22.18 3.23
N THR A 13 33.86 -22.79 3.75
CA THR A 13 32.50 -22.66 3.18
C THR A 13 31.99 -21.23 3.35
N TYR A 14 32.23 -20.61 4.49
CA TYR A 14 31.85 -19.23 4.78
C TYR A 14 32.55 -18.22 3.85
N LEU A 15 33.85 -18.40 3.60
CA LEU A 15 34.63 -17.52 2.71
C LEU A 15 34.29 -17.69 1.23
N ASN A 16 33.73 -18.84 0.82
CA ASN A 16 33.40 -19.09 -0.57
C ASN A 16 32.06 -18.50 -1.04
N PHE A 17 31.18 -18.05 -0.13
CA PHE A 17 29.86 -17.50 -0.46
C PHE A 17 29.62 -16.13 0.19
N PRO A 18 30.54 -15.15 0.06
CA PRO A 18 30.33 -13.84 0.65
C PRO A 18 29.18 -13.11 -0.04
N VAL A 19 28.43 -12.30 0.72
CA VAL A 19 27.54 -11.29 0.13
C VAL A 19 28.40 -10.21 -0.49
N LYS A 20 28.34 -10.08 -1.82
CA LYS A 20 29.12 -9.11 -2.61
C LYS A 20 28.37 -7.81 -2.85
N GLY A 21 27.05 -7.82 -2.73
CA GLY A 21 26.22 -6.66 -2.92
C GLY A 21 24.77 -6.91 -2.57
N VAL A 22 24.06 -5.80 -2.38
CA VAL A 22 22.61 -5.77 -2.12
C VAL A 22 21.96 -4.97 -3.22
N LYS A 23 20.88 -5.48 -3.79
CA LYS A 23 20.03 -4.81 -4.76
C LYS A 23 18.65 -4.66 -4.17
N VAL A 24 18.08 -3.48 -4.19
CA VAL A 24 16.71 -3.23 -3.75
C VAL A 24 15.85 -3.01 -4.99
N GLU A 25 14.70 -3.66 -5.05
CA GLU A 25 13.74 -3.54 -6.13
C GLU A 25 12.36 -3.17 -5.56
N GLY A 26 11.61 -2.34 -6.31
CA GLY A 26 10.26 -1.91 -5.92
C GLY A 26 10.21 -0.71 -4.98
N ALA A 27 11.35 -0.28 -4.43
CA ALA A 27 11.44 0.87 -3.53
C ALA A 27 11.38 2.21 -4.29
N ARG A 28 10.64 3.17 -3.74
CA ARG A 28 10.59 4.58 -4.16
C ARG A 28 10.74 5.51 -2.95
N MET A 29 10.10 5.16 -1.85
CA MET A 29 10.11 5.89 -0.58
C MET A 29 11.01 5.23 0.45
N TYR A 30 11.17 3.90 0.37
CA TYR A 30 12.10 3.16 1.22
C TYR A 30 13.55 3.45 0.80
N PRO A 31 14.41 3.92 1.74
CA PRO A 31 15.81 4.22 1.42
C PRO A 31 16.62 2.93 1.19
N GLU A 32 17.14 2.74 -0.01
CA GLU A 32 17.89 1.52 -0.39
C GLU A 32 19.07 1.23 0.55
N TYR A 33 19.71 2.27 1.09
CA TYR A 33 20.84 2.12 2.03
C TYR A 33 20.45 1.44 3.33
N GLU A 34 19.17 1.49 3.74
CA GLU A 34 18.69 0.79 4.96
C GLU A 34 18.77 -0.72 4.79
N ALA A 35 18.40 -1.25 3.62
CA ALA A 35 18.54 -2.68 3.33
C ALA A 35 20.01 -3.10 3.30
N ALA A 36 20.88 -2.29 2.70
CA ALA A 36 22.32 -2.56 2.68
C ALA A 36 22.90 -2.57 4.10
N ASN A 37 22.53 -1.61 4.95
CA ASN A 37 22.98 -1.53 6.34
C ASN A 37 22.37 -2.62 7.23
N ALA A 38 21.29 -3.26 6.80
CA ALA A 38 20.70 -4.38 7.52
C ALA A 38 21.54 -5.66 7.42
N ILE A 39 22.39 -5.76 6.41
CA ILE A 39 23.27 -6.92 6.17
C ILE A 39 24.67 -6.61 6.75
N PRO A 40 25.22 -7.44 7.63
CA PRO A 40 26.60 -7.27 8.13
C PRO A 40 27.63 -7.28 7.00
N ASN A 41 28.67 -6.43 7.08
CA ASN A 41 29.73 -6.31 6.06
C ASN A 41 30.47 -7.62 5.74
N ASN A 42 30.45 -8.58 6.65
CA ASN A 42 31.09 -9.90 6.50
C ASN A 42 30.05 -11.02 6.37
N ALA A 43 28.82 -10.71 5.94
CA ALA A 43 27.78 -11.70 5.78
C ALA A 43 28.12 -12.72 4.68
N SER A 44 27.71 -13.96 4.91
CA SER A 44 27.75 -15.03 3.92
C SER A 44 26.33 -15.42 3.54
N LEU A 45 26.10 -15.74 2.27
CA LEU A 45 24.81 -16.27 1.80
C LEU A 45 24.37 -17.53 2.58
N LEU A 46 25.34 -18.33 3.07
CA LEU A 46 25.04 -19.52 3.88
C LEU A 46 24.46 -19.22 5.24
N THR A 47 24.79 -18.07 5.82
CA THR A 47 24.41 -17.70 7.19
C THR A 47 23.45 -16.52 7.23
N LEU A 48 23.09 -15.98 6.08
CA LEU A 48 22.13 -14.88 5.99
C LEU A 48 20.76 -15.34 6.48
N ASN A 49 20.28 -14.71 7.53
CA ASN A 49 18.92 -14.93 8.01
C ASN A 49 17.95 -14.03 7.24
N LYS A 50 17.36 -14.57 6.18
CA LYS A 50 16.41 -13.84 5.33
C LYS A 50 15.24 -13.27 6.13
N LYS A 51 14.64 -14.09 6.99
CA LYS A 51 13.48 -13.67 7.79
C LYS A 51 13.81 -12.48 8.68
N MET A 52 14.97 -12.48 9.33
CA MET A 52 15.41 -11.35 10.14
C MET A 52 15.67 -10.10 9.29
N LEU A 53 16.16 -10.28 8.06
CA LEU A 53 16.35 -9.16 7.13
C LEU A 53 15.00 -8.61 6.66
N GLU A 54 14.05 -9.48 6.31
CA GLU A 54 12.68 -9.12 5.94
C GLU A 54 12.00 -8.34 7.08
N GLU A 55 11.99 -8.87 8.30
CA GLU A 55 11.44 -8.21 9.48
C GLU A 55 12.07 -6.83 9.74
N LYS A 56 13.39 -6.71 9.51
CA LYS A 56 14.09 -5.43 9.68
C LYS A 56 13.69 -4.41 8.60
N VAL A 57 13.53 -4.82 7.35
CA VAL A 57 13.08 -3.97 6.26
C VAL A 57 11.61 -3.56 6.48
N GLU A 58 10.76 -4.50 6.88
CA GLU A 58 9.34 -4.28 7.17
C GLU A 58 9.09 -3.42 8.43
N SER A 59 10.12 -3.22 9.27
CA SER A 59 10.02 -2.26 10.37
C SER A 59 9.89 -0.81 9.91
N ASN A 60 10.29 -0.51 8.66
CA ASN A 60 10.09 0.80 8.05
C ASN A 60 8.59 1.00 7.71
N PRO A 61 7.96 2.10 8.13
CA PRO A 61 6.54 2.34 7.89
C PRO A 61 6.10 2.30 6.42
N TRP A 62 7.01 2.61 5.49
CA TRP A 62 6.74 2.56 4.06
C TRP A 62 6.67 1.16 3.47
N VAL A 63 7.16 0.13 4.18
CA VAL A 63 7.23 -1.23 3.66
C VAL A 63 6.04 -2.05 4.14
N GLU A 64 5.22 -2.51 3.19
CA GLU A 64 4.08 -3.40 3.42
C GLU A 64 4.50 -4.85 3.49
N GLY A 65 5.47 -5.23 2.63
CA GLY A 65 6.02 -6.59 2.58
C GLY A 65 7.38 -6.62 1.91
N THR A 66 8.13 -7.66 2.21
CA THR A 66 9.48 -7.85 1.70
C THR A 66 9.70 -9.31 1.32
N GLU A 67 10.43 -9.53 0.24
CA GLU A 67 10.93 -10.84 -0.15
C GLU A 67 12.44 -10.75 -0.40
N VAL A 68 13.21 -11.63 0.25
CA VAL A 68 14.67 -11.69 0.10
C VAL A 68 15.09 -12.89 -0.74
N ASN A 69 15.74 -12.61 -1.86
CA ASN A 69 16.26 -13.58 -2.81
C ASN A 69 17.79 -13.52 -2.89
N GLU A 70 18.43 -14.68 -2.89
CA GLU A 70 19.89 -14.83 -2.96
C GLU A 70 20.32 -15.34 -4.33
N ASN A 71 21.24 -14.65 -4.97
CA ASN A 71 21.90 -15.14 -6.18
C ASN A 71 23.27 -15.73 -5.84
N TRP A 72 23.33 -17.05 -5.74
CA TRP A 72 24.54 -17.81 -5.36
C TRP A 72 25.69 -17.66 -6.35
N ASN A 73 25.40 -17.42 -7.65
CA ASN A 73 26.44 -17.27 -8.65
C ASN A 73 27.13 -15.92 -8.58
N SER A 74 26.36 -14.86 -8.35
CA SER A 74 26.90 -13.49 -8.31
C SER A 74 27.28 -13.04 -6.89
N GLY A 75 26.73 -13.65 -5.86
CA GLY A 75 26.86 -13.21 -4.47
C GLY A 75 25.96 -12.00 -4.12
N ILE A 76 24.94 -11.73 -4.95
CA ILE A 76 24.04 -10.59 -4.75
C ILE A 76 22.79 -11.05 -4.00
N VAL A 77 22.41 -10.27 -2.98
CA VAL A 77 21.13 -10.39 -2.29
C VAL A 77 20.16 -9.37 -2.88
N THR A 78 19.04 -9.83 -3.41
CA THR A 78 17.97 -8.97 -3.91
C THR A 78 16.87 -8.88 -2.87
N VAL A 79 16.56 -7.66 -2.45
CA VAL A 79 15.46 -7.33 -1.52
C VAL A 79 14.35 -6.70 -2.35
N GLN A 80 13.27 -7.45 -2.54
CA GLN A 80 12.07 -6.96 -3.22
C GLN A 80 11.16 -6.32 -2.19
N VAL A 81 10.84 -5.04 -2.37
CA VAL A 81 10.04 -4.25 -1.43
C VAL A 81 8.68 -3.96 -2.06
N GLN A 82 7.62 -4.31 -1.36
CA GLN A 82 6.28 -3.83 -1.63
C GLN A 82 6.01 -2.63 -0.73
N GLU A 83 5.86 -1.45 -1.34
CA GLU A 83 5.60 -0.22 -0.57
C GLU A 83 4.12 0.00 -0.31
N ARG A 84 3.83 0.50 0.90
CA ARG A 84 2.51 1.03 1.26
C ARG A 84 2.16 2.25 0.43
N ARG A 85 0.87 2.40 0.19
CA ARG A 85 0.35 3.56 -0.54
C ARG A 85 -0.44 4.46 0.42
N PRO A 86 -0.20 5.77 0.40
CA PRO A 86 -1.04 6.71 1.12
C PRO A 86 -2.50 6.58 0.64
N MET A 87 -3.43 6.53 1.58
CA MET A 87 -4.87 6.43 1.32
C MET A 87 -5.63 7.62 1.89
N LEU A 88 -5.24 8.08 3.07
CA LEU A 88 -5.87 9.16 3.81
C LEU A 88 -4.84 10.20 4.21
N TYR A 89 -5.14 11.49 3.96
CA TYR A 89 -4.43 12.62 4.53
C TYR A 89 -5.40 13.39 5.43
N ALA A 90 -5.12 13.45 6.70
CA ALA A 90 -6.00 14.07 7.68
C ALA A 90 -5.24 14.96 8.67
N GLU A 91 -5.95 15.98 9.18
CA GLU A 91 -5.59 16.66 10.41
C GLU A 91 -6.47 16.10 11.54
N VAL A 92 -5.81 15.60 12.58
CA VAL A 92 -6.44 15.01 13.77
C VAL A 92 -5.81 15.67 14.99
N ASP A 93 -6.61 16.30 15.82
CA ASP A 93 -6.15 17.02 17.02
C ASP A 93 -5.02 18.04 16.71
N GLY A 94 -5.08 18.73 15.57
CA GLY A 94 -4.08 19.70 15.14
C GLY A 94 -2.77 19.09 14.60
N ARG A 95 -2.72 17.77 14.40
CA ARG A 95 -1.59 17.05 13.83
C ARG A 95 -1.95 16.49 12.47
N GLU A 96 -1.14 16.77 11.48
CA GLU A 96 -1.27 16.14 10.17
C GLU A 96 -0.74 14.71 10.18
N ILE A 97 -1.55 13.80 9.65
CA ILE A 97 -1.23 12.37 9.51
C ILE A 97 -1.54 11.90 8.10
N ILE A 98 -0.73 10.97 7.62
CA ILE A 98 -0.99 10.25 6.38
C ILE A 98 -1.07 8.78 6.73
N LEU A 99 -2.15 8.11 6.33
CA LEU A 99 -2.38 6.71 6.62
C LEU A 99 -2.47 5.89 5.33
N SER A 100 -1.93 4.69 5.39
CA SER A 100 -2.18 3.62 4.41
C SER A 100 -3.49 2.90 4.71
N ALA A 101 -3.95 2.04 3.80
CA ALA A 101 -5.20 1.31 3.95
C ALA A 101 -5.20 0.31 5.14
N ASP A 102 -4.02 -0.15 5.55
CA ASP A 102 -3.82 -0.98 6.75
C ASP A 102 -3.62 -0.16 8.04
N GLY A 103 -3.86 1.16 7.99
CA GLY A 103 -3.81 2.05 9.14
C GLY A 103 -2.41 2.45 9.59
N LYS A 104 -1.37 2.15 8.80
CA LYS A 104 -0.01 2.54 9.14
C LYS A 104 0.22 4.02 8.84
N GLU A 105 0.75 4.77 9.80
CA GLU A 105 1.16 6.15 9.59
C GLU A 105 2.45 6.19 8.74
N LEU A 106 2.39 7.00 7.66
CA LEU A 106 3.47 7.13 6.69
C LEU A 106 4.16 8.49 6.88
N PRO A 107 5.43 8.53 7.32
CA PRO A 107 6.13 9.78 7.58
C PRO A 107 6.62 10.44 6.29
N GLY A 108 6.76 11.78 6.31
CA GLY A 108 7.61 12.51 5.38
C GLY A 108 6.99 12.96 4.06
N LEU A 109 5.71 12.73 3.80
CA LEU A 109 5.03 13.26 2.61
C LEU A 109 3.99 14.31 3.00
N GLY A 110 4.07 15.50 2.42
CA GLY A 110 2.97 16.46 2.45
C GLY A 110 1.84 15.97 1.53
N GLY A 111 0.80 15.35 2.10
CA GLY A 111 -0.47 15.05 1.43
C GLY A 111 -0.45 14.14 0.20
N ALA A 112 0.67 13.89 -0.44
CA ALA A 112 0.84 12.97 -1.59
C ALA A 112 -0.24 13.09 -2.70
N GLY A 113 -0.82 14.28 -2.90
CA GLY A 113 -1.91 14.50 -3.84
C GLY A 113 -3.30 14.09 -3.32
N LEU A 114 -3.41 13.71 -2.05
CA LEU A 114 -4.67 13.42 -1.39
C LEU A 114 -5.35 14.71 -0.90
N ALA A 115 -6.68 14.67 -0.80
CA ALA A 115 -7.44 15.72 -0.13
C ALA A 115 -7.13 15.73 1.36
N ARG A 116 -6.82 16.93 1.92
CA ARG A 116 -6.66 17.10 3.36
C ARG A 116 -8.05 17.15 4.00
N LEU A 117 -8.29 16.28 4.95
CA LEU A 117 -9.54 16.19 5.68
C LEU A 117 -9.31 16.62 7.14
N GLU A 118 -10.25 17.34 7.71
CA GLU A 118 -10.31 17.60 9.15
C GLU A 118 -11.20 16.53 9.77
N LEU A 119 -10.62 15.69 10.60
CA LEU A 119 -11.26 14.51 11.17
C LEU A 119 -11.01 14.45 12.68
N ASP A 120 -11.96 13.90 13.42
CA ASP A 120 -11.72 13.43 14.76
C ASP A 120 -11.21 11.97 14.77
N ARG A 121 -10.78 11.49 15.93
CA ARG A 121 -10.23 10.13 16.08
C ARG A 121 -11.23 9.03 15.77
N ASP A 122 -12.49 9.26 16.09
CA ASP A 122 -13.55 8.27 15.87
C ASP A 122 -13.82 8.14 14.38
N GLN A 123 -13.83 9.24 13.64
CA GLN A 123 -13.94 9.25 12.18
C GLN A 123 -12.76 8.55 11.50
N VAL A 124 -11.55 8.71 12.01
CA VAL A 124 -10.38 7.96 11.50
C VAL A 124 -10.57 6.47 11.72
N GLY A 125 -11.07 6.05 12.90
CA GLY A 125 -11.41 4.64 13.18
C GLY A 125 -12.43 4.09 12.19
N GLU A 126 -13.54 4.82 11.97
CA GLU A 126 -14.58 4.45 10.98
C GLU A 126 -13.99 4.28 9.57
N ILE A 127 -13.11 5.19 9.15
CA ILE A 127 -12.45 5.11 7.83
C ILE A 127 -11.54 3.89 7.71
N LEU A 128 -10.81 3.55 8.76
CA LEU A 128 -9.95 2.37 8.75
C LEU A 128 -10.77 1.07 8.69
N ASP A 129 -11.87 0.98 9.43
CA ASP A 129 -12.80 -0.17 9.36
C ASP A 129 -13.45 -0.27 7.96
N PHE A 130 -13.83 0.87 7.38
CA PHE A 130 -14.30 0.96 6.00
C PHE A 130 -13.24 0.45 5.00
N ALA A 131 -12.00 0.94 5.09
CA ALA A 131 -10.91 0.53 4.22
C ALA A 131 -10.62 -0.97 4.33
N LYS A 132 -10.63 -1.49 5.57
CA LYS A 132 -10.47 -2.91 5.86
C LYS A 132 -11.58 -3.75 5.23
N THR A 133 -12.84 -3.34 5.36
CA THR A 133 -13.99 -4.04 4.74
C THR A 133 -13.83 -4.12 3.22
N LEU A 134 -13.42 -3.04 2.56
CA LEU A 134 -13.17 -3.05 1.12
C LEU A 134 -12.01 -4.00 0.75
N GLN A 135 -10.91 -3.95 1.48
CA GLN A 135 -9.73 -4.78 1.23
C GLN A 135 -10.03 -6.27 1.40
N GLU A 136 -10.75 -6.67 2.46
CA GLU A 136 -11.14 -8.06 2.71
C GLU A 136 -12.04 -8.62 1.60
N ASN A 137 -12.81 -7.77 0.92
CA ASN A 137 -13.63 -8.14 -0.23
C ASN A 137 -12.90 -7.96 -1.59
N GLY A 138 -11.61 -7.66 -1.56
CA GLY A 138 -10.77 -7.52 -2.75
C GLY A 138 -11.06 -6.27 -3.57
N VAL A 139 -11.63 -5.22 -2.96
CA VAL A 139 -11.85 -3.91 -3.56
C VAL A 139 -10.67 -3.01 -3.27
N ARG A 140 -10.01 -2.52 -4.33
CA ARG A 140 -8.84 -1.67 -4.20
C ARG A 140 -9.22 -0.21 -4.00
N LEU A 141 -9.08 0.27 -2.78
CA LEU A 141 -9.22 1.67 -2.41
C LEU A 141 -7.95 2.46 -2.81
N ASN A 142 -8.13 3.61 -3.46
CA ASN A 142 -7.03 4.52 -3.81
C ASN A 142 -6.91 5.68 -2.81
N SER A 143 -8.04 6.35 -2.50
CA SER A 143 -8.06 7.50 -1.57
C SER A 143 -9.40 7.65 -0.90
N ILE A 144 -9.40 8.34 0.24
CA ILE A 144 -10.58 8.93 0.86
C ILE A 144 -10.57 10.41 0.51
N ASP A 145 -11.64 10.86 -0.13
CA ASP A 145 -11.74 12.21 -0.71
C ASP A 145 -12.65 13.12 0.12
N GLY A 146 -13.42 12.56 1.05
CA GLY A 146 -14.28 13.30 1.97
C GLY A 146 -15.13 12.41 2.85
N VAL A 147 -15.47 12.93 4.02
CA VAL A 147 -16.38 12.30 4.99
C VAL A 147 -17.35 13.37 5.48
N ASP A 148 -18.64 13.12 5.34
CA ASP A 148 -19.69 14.03 5.81
C ASP A 148 -20.95 13.24 6.21
N ALA A 149 -22.02 13.95 6.54
CA ALA A 149 -23.29 13.34 6.90
C ALA A 149 -23.92 12.51 5.76
N GLY A 150 -23.50 12.75 4.51
CA GLY A 150 -23.95 12.01 3.33
C GLY A 150 -23.20 10.70 3.12
N GLY A 151 -22.11 10.46 3.86
CA GLY A 151 -21.30 9.24 3.76
C GLY A 151 -19.81 9.48 3.54
N ILE A 152 -19.15 8.46 3.00
CA ILE A 152 -17.72 8.48 2.67
C ILE A 152 -17.57 8.61 1.15
N ARG A 153 -16.89 9.66 0.70
CA ARG A 153 -16.47 9.81 -0.69
C ARG A 153 -15.06 9.26 -0.83
N ALA A 154 -14.89 8.35 -1.76
CA ALA A 154 -13.63 7.67 -1.99
C ALA A 154 -13.36 7.49 -3.49
N THR A 155 -12.10 7.30 -3.83
CA THR A 155 -11.68 6.83 -5.15
C THR A 155 -11.33 5.34 -5.08
N VAL A 156 -12.02 4.52 -5.89
CA VAL A 156 -11.85 3.07 -5.97
C VAL A 156 -11.47 2.70 -7.40
N VAL A 157 -10.33 2.06 -7.58
CA VAL A 157 -9.79 1.69 -8.91
C VAL A 157 -9.79 2.90 -9.87
N GLY A 158 -9.44 4.08 -9.33
CA GLY A 158 -9.36 5.34 -10.09
C GLY A 158 -10.72 5.99 -10.41
N ARG A 159 -11.83 5.56 -9.80
CA ARG A 159 -13.15 6.11 -10.01
C ARG A 159 -13.80 6.60 -8.72
N PRO A 160 -14.52 7.74 -8.77
CA PRO A 160 -15.23 8.24 -7.60
C PRO A 160 -16.38 7.32 -7.20
N VAL A 161 -16.47 7.07 -5.90
CA VAL A 161 -17.52 6.25 -5.29
C VAL A 161 -18.00 6.93 -4.02
N ILE A 162 -19.32 6.91 -3.79
CA ILE A 162 -19.92 7.38 -2.55
C ILE A 162 -20.50 6.18 -1.81
N PHE A 163 -20.09 6.00 -0.57
CA PHE A 163 -20.57 4.94 0.31
C PHE A 163 -21.40 5.51 1.45
N SER A 164 -22.23 4.68 2.04
CA SER A 164 -22.72 4.92 3.41
C SER A 164 -21.55 4.83 4.40
N ARG A 165 -21.71 5.37 5.62
CA ARG A 165 -20.69 5.20 6.67
C ARG A 165 -20.53 3.74 7.08
N ASP A 166 -21.64 3.00 7.14
CA ASP A 166 -21.69 1.57 7.46
C ASP A 166 -21.62 0.74 6.18
N VAL A 167 -20.42 0.62 5.58
CA VAL A 167 -20.25 -0.22 4.41
C VAL A 167 -20.27 -1.70 4.79
N THR A 168 -21.01 -2.49 4.02
CA THR A 168 -21.12 -3.93 4.21
C THR A 168 -20.29 -4.69 3.18
N SER A 169 -19.92 -5.94 3.49
CA SER A 169 -19.27 -6.84 2.53
C SER A 169 -20.11 -7.01 1.25
N GLY A 170 -21.45 -7.04 1.37
CA GLY A 170 -22.34 -7.12 0.21
C GLY A 170 -22.23 -5.91 -0.72
N GLN A 171 -22.11 -4.70 -0.17
CA GLN A 171 -21.89 -3.49 -0.97
C GLN A 171 -20.52 -3.49 -1.64
N ALA A 172 -19.47 -3.93 -0.94
CA ALA A 172 -18.13 -4.07 -1.52
C ALA A 172 -18.11 -5.09 -2.67
N GLU A 173 -18.76 -6.23 -2.49
CA GLU A 173 -18.89 -7.26 -3.54
C GLU A 173 -19.74 -6.77 -4.73
N ALA A 174 -20.84 -6.08 -4.46
CA ALA A 174 -21.66 -5.47 -5.51
C ALA A 174 -20.87 -4.46 -6.34
N LEU A 175 -20.07 -3.60 -5.69
CA LEU A 175 -19.20 -2.66 -6.38
C LEU A 175 -18.17 -3.37 -7.28
N LYS A 176 -17.49 -4.39 -6.73
CA LYS A 176 -16.51 -5.19 -7.47
C LYS A 176 -17.10 -5.80 -8.74
N ASN A 177 -18.35 -6.26 -8.67
CA ASN A 177 -19.03 -6.89 -9.80
C ASN A 177 -19.58 -5.87 -10.81
N ILE A 178 -20.04 -4.70 -10.37
CA ILE A 178 -20.70 -3.74 -11.24
C ILE A 178 -19.72 -2.80 -11.96
N MET A 179 -18.59 -2.45 -11.31
CA MET A 179 -17.62 -1.52 -11.90
C MET A 179 -17.08 -1.94 -13.27
N PRO A 180 -16.73 -3.23 -13.51
CA PRO A 180 -16.26 -3.67 -14.83
C PRO A 180 -17.35 -3.61 -15.92
N GLN A 181 -18.62 -3.70 -15.53
CA GLN A 181 -19.75 -3.67 -16.46
C GLN A 181 -20.08 -2.26 -16.95
N HIS A 182 -19.62 -1.24 -16.22
CA HIS A 182 -19.85 0.16 -16.52
C HIS A 182 -18.54 0.94 -16.65
N PRO A 183 -17.72 0.67 -17.70
CA PRO A 183 -16.41 1.29 -17.86
C PRO A 183 -16.47 2.82 -17.99
N ASP A 184 -17.55 3.35 -18.55
CA ASP A 184 -17.76 4.79 -18.80
C ASP A 184 -18.48 5.51 -17.66
N ALA A 185 -18.79 4.83 -16.56
CA ALA A 185 -19.44 5.45 -15.42
C ALA A 185 -18.50 6.45 -14.71
N HIS A 186 -18.98 7.66 -14.46
CA HIS A 186 -18.22 8.70 -13.79
C HIS A 186 -18.30 8.61 -12.28
N ILE A 187 -19.34 8.01 -11.72
CA ILE A 187 -19.55 7.90 -10.29
C ILE A 187 -20.41 6.68 -9.97
N PHE A 188 -20.12 6.04 -8.84
CA PHE A 188 -20.94 4.99 -8.26
C PHE A 188 -21.43 5.46 -6.88
N ASP A 189 -22.74 5.33 -6.64
CA ASP A 189 -23.35 5.66 -5.35
C ASP A 189 -23.91 4.40 -4.69
N LEU A 190 -23.31 4.04 -3.56
CA LEU A 190 -23.63 2.87 -2.74
C LEU A 190 -24.21 3.24 -1.38
N ARG A 191 -24.77 4.43 -1.24
CA ARG A 191 -25.42 4.83 0.02
C ARG A 191 -26.68 4.03 0.35
N SER A 192 -27.32 3.48 -0.69
CA SER A 192 -28.43 2.53 -0.47
C SER A 192 -27.91 1.13 -0.31
N PRO A 193 -28.34 0.38 0.76
CA PRO A 193 -27.83 -0.97 1.00
C PRO A 193 -28.18 -1.98 -0.11
N ASP A 194 -29.31 -1.75 -0.82
CA ASP A 194 -29.88 -2.73 -1.76
C ASP A 194 -29.65 -2.39 -3.23
N ARG A 195 -28.97 -1.28 -3.55
CA ARG A 195 -28.73 -0.90 -4.96
C ARG A 195 -27.48 -0.03 -5.13
N VAL A 196 -26.85 -0.21 -6.25
CA VAL A 196 -25.79 0.67 -6.74
C VAL A 196 -26.37 1.59 -7.80
N VAL A 197 -26.25 2.90 -7.60
CA VAL A 197 -26.61 3.89 -8.62
C VAL A 197 -25.36 4.24 -9.42
N VAL A 198 -25.45 4.08 -10.73
CA VAL A 198 -24.37 4.36 -11.67
C VAL A 198 -24.67 5.67 -12.38
N GLY A 199 -23.83 6.67 -12.14
CA GLY A 199 -23.95 7.98 -12.81
C GLY A 199 -23.37 7.95 -14.22
N ALA A 200 -24.20 8.31 -15.20
CA ALA A 200 -23.77 8.48 -16.58
C ALA A 200 -22.83 9.70 -16.74
N PRO A 201 -21.97 9.73 -17.79
CA PRO A 201 -21.19 10.91 -18.12
C PRO A 201 -22.11 12.11 -18.30
N VAL A 202 -21.75 13.23 -17.68
CA VAL A 202 -22.42 14.51 -18.01
C VAL A 202 -22.11 14.78 -19.47
N GLN A 203 -23.08 14.56 -20.35
CA GLN A 203 -22.96 14.98 -21.73
C GLN A 203 -22.76 16.49 -21.72
N GLY A 204 -21.55 16.92 -22.02
CA GLY A 204 -21.24 18.33 -22.17
C GLY A 204 -22.22 18.93 -23.14
N ASN A 205 -23.04 19.85 -22.65
CA ASN A 205 -24.01 20.61 -23.46
C ASN A 205 -23.24 21.25 -24.61
N LYS A 206 -23.32 20.64 -25.81
CA LYS A 206 -22.79 21.22 -27.02
C LYS A 206 -23.58 22.54 -27.20
N LYS A 207 -22.99 23.67 -26.77
CA LYS A 207 -23.48 24.98 -27.12
C LYS A 207 -23.70 24.97 -28.60
N SER A 208 -24.97 24.93 -29.01
CA SER A 208 -25.37 25.23 -30.37
C SER A 208 -24.84 26.63 -30.66
N ASP A 209 -23.91 26.74 -31.57
CA ASP A 209 -23.40 28.00 -32.10
C ASP A 209 -24.58 28.69 -32.82
N PRO A 210 -25.03 29.90 -32.40
CA PRO A 210 -26.15 30.58 -33.03
C PRO A 210 -25.65 31.44 -34.20
N ARG A 211 -24.87 30.86 -35.11
CA ARG A 211 -24.49 31.49 -36.38
C ARG A 211 -24.67 30.51 -37.51
N GLY A 212 -25.88 30.48 -38.03
CA GLY A 212 -26.30 30.08 -39.34
C GLY A 212 -27.17 31.16 -39.93
#